data_23fbf889ade116f415bd3743c5c8b259
#
_entry.id   23fbf889ade116f415bd3743c5c8b259
#
_cell.length_a   1.000
_cell.length_b   1.000
_cell.length_c   1.000
_cell.angle_alpha   90.00
_cell.angle_beta   90.00
_cell.angle_gamma   90.00
#
_symmetry.space_group_name_H-M   'P 1'
#
loop_
_entity.id
_entity.type
_entity.pdbx_description
1 polymer ?
#
loop_
_entity_poly.entity_id
_entity_poly.type
_entity_poly.pdbx_seq_one_letter_code
_entity_poly.pdbx_strand_id
1 'polypeptide(L)' 'SVPSSSTDSGTQGDWAWDGTRYIYECVATDTWTRHAVVTSW' A
#
# COMPACT_ATOMS: atom_id res chain seq x y z
N SER A 1 -2.73 6.26 -7.08
CA SER A 1 -4.00 5.66 -6.65
C SER A 1 -3.73 4.43 -5.78
N VAL A 2 -4.72 4.09 -4.97
CA VAL A 2 -4.63 2.94 -4.07
C VAL A 2 -4.68 1.65 -4.89
N PRO A 3 -3.77 0.68 -4.66
CA PRO A 3 -3.83 -0.59 -5.37
C PRO A 3 -5.10 -1.37 -4.99
N SER A 4 -5.65 -2.10 -5.94
CA SER A 4 -6.86 -2.89 -5.72
C SER A 4 -6.55 -4.29 -5.18
N SER A 5 -5.30 -4.73 -5.29
CA SER A 5 -4.84 -6.03 -4.80
C SER A 5 -3.34 -6.01 -4.58
N SER A 6 -2.81 -7.05 -3.94
CA SER A 6 -1.37 -7.18 -3.69
C SER A 6 -0.56 -7.36 -4.99
N THR A 7 -1.20 -7.64 -6.10
CA THR A 7 -0.55 -7.85 -7.40
C THR A 7 -0.87 -6.75 -8.41
N ASP A 8 -1.47 -5.65 -7.97
CA ASP A 8 -1.75 -4.52 -8.85
C ASP A 8 -0.44 -3.91 -9.38
N SER A 9 -0.52 -3.22 -10.51
CA SER A 9 0.66 -2.62 -11.11
C SER A 9 1.26 -1.56 -10.19
N GLY A 10 2.59 -1.51 -10.17
CA GLY A 10 3.32 -0.54 -9.37
C GLY A 10 4.82 -0.68 -9.55
N THR A 11 5.54 0.36 -9.16
CA THR A 11 6.99 0.41 -9.20
C THR A 11 7.52 0.37 -7.77
N GLN A 12 8.56 -0.40 -7.54
CA GLN A 12 9.20 -0.48 -6.22
C GLN A 12 9.46 0.91 -5.66
N GLY A 13 9.03 1.15 -4.44
CA GLY A 13 9.15 2.45 -3.77
C GLY A 13 7.88 3.29 -3.82
N ASP A 14 6.90 2.91 -4.63
CA ASP A 14 5.60 3.60 -4.64
C ASP A 14 4.88 3.37 -3.31
N TRP A 15 4.07 4.33 -2.92
CA TRP A 15 3.23 4.18 -1.75
C TRP A 15 1.89 4.90 -1.98
N ALA A 16 0.89 4.51 -1.18
CA ALA A 16 -0.43 5.13 -1.21
C ALA A 16 -1.09 4.99 0.15
N TRP A 17 -2.10 5.80 0.39
CA TRP A 17 -2.93 5.74 1.60
C TRP A 17 -4.39 5.86 1.17
N ASP A 18 -5.24 4.98 1.68
CA ASP A 18 -6.65 5.00 1.31
C ASP A 18 -7.46 6.06 2.06
N GLY A 19 -6.83 6.77 2.98
CA GLY A 19 -7.47 7.83 3.75
C GLY A 19 -8.23 7.35 4.99
N THR A 20 -8.30 6.06 5.22
CA THR A 20 -9.06 5.51 6.35
C THR A 20 -8.34 4.43 7.13
N ARG A 21 -7.86 3.37 6.48
CA ARG A 21 -7.41 2.15 7.17
C ARG A 21 -5.97 1.76 6.94
N TYR A 22 -5.51 1.83 5.70
CA TYR A 22 -4.26 1.19 5.31
C TYR A 22 -3.34 2.14 4.59
N ILE A 23 -2.04 1.98 4.84
CA ILE A 23 -0.98 2.53 4.03
C ILE A 23 -0.43 1.37 3.19
N TYR A 24 -0.21 1.61 1.92
CA TYR A 24 0.24 0.62 0.95
C TYR A 24 1.63 0.96 0.48
N GLU A 25 2.48 -0.04 0.35
CA GLU A 25 3.84 0.11 -0.16
C GLU A 25 4.10 -0.90 -1.28
N CYS A 26 4.65 -0.43 -2.38
CA CYS A 26 5.10 -1.31 -3.46
C CYS A 26 6.52 -1.74 -3.15
N VAL A 27 6.72 -2.99 -2.77
CA VAL A 27 8.02 -3.52 -2.32
C VAL A 27 8.83 -4.13 -3.46
N ALA A 28 8.20 -4.40 -4.58
CA ALA A 28 8.81 -4.88 -5.81
C ALA A 28 7.85 -4.57 -6.95
N THR A 29 8.28 -4.72 -8.19
CA THR A 29 7.41 -4.48 -9.35
C THR A 29 6.12 -5.29 -9.21
N ASP A 30 4.98 -4.59 -9.28
CA ASP A 30 3.64 -5.18 -9.19
C ASP A 30 3.43 -6.03 -7.93
N THR A 31 4.10 -5.67 -6.82
CA THR A 31 3.99 -6.38 -5.55
C THR A 31 3.76 -5.38 -4.43
N TRP A 32 2.58 -5.43 -3.84
CA TRP A 32 2.16 -4.49 -2.81
C TRP A 32 1.99 -5.15 -1.45
N THR A 33 2.34 -4.42 -0.41
CA THR A 33 2.00 -4.74 0.98
C THR A 33 1.13 -3.62 1.52
N ARG A 34 0.43 -3.89 2.62
CA ARG A 34 -0.34 -2.86 3.31
C ARG A 34 -0.20 -3.00 4.82
N HIS A 35 -0.34 -1.88 5.52
CA HIS A 35 -0.28 -1.82 6.97
C HIS A 35 -1.50 -1.09 7.49
N ALA A 36 -2.10 -1.61 8.54
CA ALA A 36 -3.19 -0.92 9.22
C ALA A 36 -2.66 0.35 9.88
N VAL A 37 -3.41 1.43 9.78
CA VAL A 37 -3.10 2.68 10.48
C VAL A 37 -3.46 2.50 11.95
N VAL A 38 -2.52 2.75 12.85
CA VAL A 38 -2.72 2.63 14.29
C VAL A 38 -2.51 3.99 14.92
N THR A 39 -3.52 4.50 15.60
CA THR A 39 -3.48 5.82 16.22
C THR A 39 -3.35 5.75 17.73
N SER A 40 -3.40 4.57 18.31
CA SER A 40 -3.28 4.35 19.75
C SER A 40 -2.22 3.28 19.99
N TRP A 41 -1.08 3.68 20.54
CA TRP A 41 0.06 2.77 20.77
C TRP A 41 0.89 3.24 21.95
#